data_d4b125141fa8814b4d818c40f619efd3
#
_entry.id   d4b125141fa8814b4d818c40f619efd3
#
_cell.length_a   1.000
_cell.length_b   1.000
_cell.length_c   1.000
_cell.angle_alpha   90.00
_cell.angle_beta   90.00
_cell.angle_gamma   90.00
#
_symmetry.space_group_name_H-M   'P 1'
#
loop_
_entity.id
_entity.type
_entity.pdbx_description
1 polymer ?
#
loop_
_entity_poly.entity_id
_entity_poly.type
_entity_poly.pdbx_seq_one_letter_code
_entity_poly.pdbx_strand_id
1 'polypeptide(L)'
;MTRIGRSARNNVVLSDPSVSGLHLEIEAGPSAIQLRDLGSTNGTRINGQRIQSSVAEIGSEIQVGQTKLKIHPEEPTEPIAPPSLGRLIGQSPKMQDVFRMIQRGAKGEVAVLVQAETGCGKELVAQEIHRLSPRAQGPFITLDCSAIPKELIESELFGHEKGAFTTAVAQRKGAFELARGGTIFLDEIGELPLEMQPKLLRVLEERTFKRVGGNETLRSDFRIIAATNRWLDQEVLQGRFRQDLYFRLYVLPIFLPPLRERKDDIPLLIEHFLKGRSVQVVPAAMEKLLAHTWPGNVRELRNVIERAVVMMEGSLLRPEDLLFLQSPEREGPRMSWEDQKTTPPTGSLEEIEKQVIQRTLKTHQGDKKAAAQVLGIALSTLYEKIKRHQIAD
;
A
#
# COMPACT_ATOMS: atom_id res chain seq x y z
N MET A 1 0.00 -2.11 -36.28
CA MET A 1 -0.30 -0.87 -37.02
C MET A 1 -1.35 -0.08 -36.27
N THR A 2 -1.03 1.14 -35.79
CA THR A 2 -1.88 1.98 -34.96
C THR A 2 -2.14 3.30 -35.68
N ARG A 3 -3.41 3.68 -35.87
CA ARG A 3 -3.82 4.94 -36.51
C ARG A 3 -4.27 5.95 -35.46
N ILE A 4 -3.82 7.19 -35.64
CA ILE A 4 -4.10 8.32 -34.78
C ILE A 4 -4.77 9.42 -35.59
N GLY A 5 -5.81 10.02 -35.03
CA GLY A 5 -6.53 11.12 -35.66
C GLY A 5 -7.83 11.47 -34.94
N ARG A 6 -8.56 12.46 -35.44
CA ARG A 6 -9.79 12.94 -34.81
C ARG A 6 -11.03 12.07 -35.07
N SER A 7 -11.00 11.24 -36.13
CA SER A 7 -12.13 10.35 -36.43
C SER A 7 -12.23 9.20 -35.43
N ALA A 8 -13.46 8.84 -35.04
CA ALA A 8 -13.75 7.68 -34.19
C ALA A 8 -13.32 6.32 -34.81
N ARG A 9 -12.91 6.29 -36.06
CA ARG A 9 -12.41 5.10 -36.76
C ARG A 9 -10.92 4.81 -36.49
N ASN A 10 -10.21 5.71 -35.78
CA ASN A 10 -8.82 5.53 -35.42
C ASN A 10 -8.66 4.67 -34.17
N ASN A 11 -7.51 4.03 -34.01
CA ASN A 11 -7.14 3.31 -32.79
C ASN A 11 -6.96 4.28 -31.59
N VAL A 12 -6.40 5.47 -31.88
CA VAL A 12 -6.24 6.55 -30.91
C VAL A 12 -6.98 7.79 -31.42
N VAL A 13 -8.01 8.21 -30.72
CA VAL A 13 -8.82 9.37 -31.08
C VAL A 13 -8.37 10.57 -30.27
N LEU A 14 -7.96 11.64 -30.97
CA LEU A 14 -7.57 12.92 -30.36
C LEU A 14 -8.66 13.97 -30.52
N SER A 15 -9.02 14.65 -29.46
CA SER A 15 -10.06 15.71 -29.48
C SER A 15 -9.57 17.08 -30.00
N ASP A 16 -8.27 17.20 -30.33
CA ASP A 16 -7.64 18.42 -30.83
C ASP A 16 -8.20 18.81 -32.22
N PRO A 17 -8.81 19.99 -32.40
CA PRO A 17 -9.36 20.44 -33.68
C PRO A 17 -8.32 20.58 -34.79
N SER A 18 -7.04 20.78 -34.44
CA SER A 18 -5.94 20.90 -35.39
C SER A 18 -5.44 19.56 -35.94
N VAL A 19 -5.99 18.43 -35.43
CA VAL A 19 -5.68 17.07 -35.88
C VAL A 19 -6.66 16.65 -36.98
N SER A 20 -6.13 16.13 -38.09
CA SER A 20 -6.93 15.59 -39.21
C SER A 20 -7.72 14.35 -38.79
N GLY A 21 -8.80 14.03 -39.51
CA GLY A 21 -9.63 12.85 -39.27
C GLY A 21 -8.82 11.54 -39.25
N LEU A 22 -7.93 11.36 -40.23
CA LEU A 22 -6.80 10.41 -40.26
C LEU A 22 -5.55 11.27 -40.31
N HIS A 23 -4.61 11.13 -39.39
CA HIS A 23 -3.45 12.02 -39.31
C HIS A 23 -2.13 11.27 -39.37
N LEU A 24 -1.91 10.32 -38.47
CA LEU A 24 -0.66 9.61 -38.32
C LEU A 24 -0.89 8.12 -38.23
N GLU A 25 -0.02 7.36 -38.87
CA GLU A 25 0.08 5.91 -38.72
C GLU A 25 1.42 5.54 -38.07
N ILE A 26 1.33 4.66 -37.08
CA ILE A 26 2.48 4.16 -36.32
C ILE A 26 2.57 2.64 -36.53
N GLU A 27 3.71 2.16 -36.94
CA GLU A 27 4.00 0.74 -37.07
C GLU A 27 5.21 0.39 -36.20
N ALA A 28 4.98 -0.43 -35.15
CA ALA A 28 6.04 -0.93 -34.31
C ALA A 28 6.67 -2.19 -34.92
N GLY A 29 7.92 -2.11 -35.30
CA GLY A 29 8.74 -3.25 -35.73
C GLY A 29 9.66 -3.75 -34.61
N PRO A 30 10.35 -4.89 -34.79
CA PRO A 30 11.22 -5.49 -33.77
C PRO A 30 12.36 -4.59 -33.28
N SER A 31 12.84 -3.69 -34.15
CA SER A 31 13.98 -2.81 -33.87
C SER A 31 13.75 -1.33 -34.16
N ALA A 32 12.57 -0.94 -34.68
CA ALA A 32 12.29 0.44 -35.05
C ALA A 32 10.78 0.72 -35.06
N ILE A 33 10.42 1.95 -34.71
CA ILE A 33 9.03 2.46 -34.77
C ILE A 33 8.95 3.35 -36.00
N GLN A 34 8.18 2.94 -37.00
CA GLN A 34 7.94 3.72 -38.19
C GLN A 34 6.72 4.64 -38.00
N LEU A 35 6.90 5.90 -38.37
CA LEU A 35 5.86 6.93 -38.37
C LEU A 35 5.57 7.34 -39.81
N ARG A 36 4.29 7.44 -40.16
CA ARG A 36 3.85 7.89 -41.48
C ARG A 36 2.71 8.88 -41.35
N ASP A 37 2.92 10.11 -41.81
CA ASP A 37 1.87 11.10 -41.97
C ASP A 37 0.92 10.68 -43.11
N LEU A 38 -0.37 10.66 -42.82
CA LEU A 38 -1.41 10.21 -43.77
C LEU A 38 -1.98 11.35 -44.63
N GLY A 39 -1.16 12.37 -44.92
CA GLY A 39 -1.60 13.53 -45.66
C GLY A 39 -2.36 14.54 -44.78
N SER A 40 -1.89 14.70 -43.56
CA SER A 40 -2.54 15.61 -42.60
C SER A 40 -2.42 17.07 -42.99
N THR A 41 -3.42 17.89 -42.63
CA THR A 41 -3.50 19.32 -42.96
C THR A 41 -2.36 20.11 -42.33
N ASN A 42 -2.05 19.87 -41.06
CA ASN A 42 -1.06 20.62 -40.32
C ASN A 42 0.32 19.92 -40.29
N GLY A 43 0.40 18.69 -40.76
CA GLY A 43 1.61 17.85 -40.76
C GLY A 43 1.94 17.27 -39.40
N THR A 44 2.74 16.20 -39.42
CA THR A 44 3.33 15.57 -38.24
C THR A 44 4.76 16.06 -38.04
N ARG A 45 5.17 16.29 -36.80
CA ARG A 45 6.57 16.62 -36.47
C ARG A 45 7.13 15.62 -35.46
N ILE A 46 8.42 15.29 -35.61
CA ILE A 46 9.19 14.54 -34.66
C ILE A 46 10.35 15.40 -34.18
N ASN A 47 10.48 15.58 -32.86
CA ASN A 47 11.51 16.43 -32.25
C ASN A 47 11.60 17.83 -32.91
N GLY A 48 10.44 18.40 -33.32
CA GLY A 48 10.32 19.71 -33.98
C GLY A 48 10.45 19.71 -35.51
N GLN A 49 10.95 18.62 -36.13
CA GLN A 49 11.09 18.52 -37.60
C GLN A 49 9.84 17.92 -38.24
N ARG A 50 9.34 18.53 -39.32
CA ARG A 50 8.19 18.02 -40.08
C ARG A 50 8.58 16.79 -40.87
N ILE A 51 7.73 15.75 -40.82
CA ILE A 51 7.97 14.46 -41.50
C ILE A 51 6.79 14.10 -42.40
N GLN A 52 7.08 13.30 -43.46
CA GLN A 52 6.10 12.51 -44.17
C GLN A 52 6.18 11.04 -43.77
N SER A 53 7.41 10.55 -43.58
CA SER A 53 7.68 9.24 -42.98
C SER A 53 9.02 9.35 -42.28
N SER A 54 9.15 8.71 -41.10
CA SER A 54 10.38 8.72 -40.32
C SER A 54 10.42 7.52 -39.38
N VAL A 55 11.62 7.19 -38.93
CA VAL A 55 11.81 6.25 -37.81
C VAL A 55 11.92 7.04 -36.53
N ALA A 56 11.18 6.63 -35.52
CA ALA A 56 11.22 7.23 -34.21
C ALA A 56 11.97 6.32 -33.23
N GLU A 57 12.74 6.94 -32.36
CA GLU A 57 13.39 6.29 -31.23
C GLU A 57 12.57 6.42 -29.96
N ILE A 58 12.84 5.56 -28.98
CA ILE A 58 12.28 5.68 -27.64
C ILE A 58 12.69 7.04 -27.06
N GLY A 59 11.73 7.77 -26.49
CA GLY A 59 11.92 9.13 -25.98
C GLY A 59 11.59 10.23 -26.97
N SER A 60 11.38 9.94 -28.27
CA SER A 60 11.00 10.92 -29.29
C SER A 60 9.67 11.59 -28.96
N GLU A 61 9.63 12.92 -29.14
CA GLU A 61 8.40 13.70 -29.05
C GLU A 61 7.78 13.84 -30.44
N ILE A 62 6.55 13.38 -30.60
CA ILE A 62 5.77 13.47 -31.83
C ILE A 62 4.71 14.55 -31.63
N GLN A 63 4.67 15.54 -32.47
CA GLN A 63 3.65 16.58 -32.46
C GLN A 63 2.66 16.34 -33.61
N VAL A 64 1.38 16.22 -33.26
CA VAL A 64 0.24 15.99 -34.14
C VAL A 64 -0.76 17.12 -33.89
N GLY A 65 -0.79 18.13 -34.75
CA GLY A 65 -1.51 19.36 -34.45
C GLY A 65 -0.89 20.12 -33.27
N GLN A 66 -1.70 20.41 -32.24
CA GLN A 66 -1.21 20.98 -30.96
C GLN A 66 -0.90 19.87 -29.92
N THR A 67 -1.29 18.65 -30.20
CA THR A 67 -1.09 17.52 -29.29
C THR A 67 0.34 16.99 -29.38
N LYS A 68 0.99 16.82 -28.24
CA LYS A 68 2.31 16.21 -28.10
C LYS A 68 2.18 14.79 -27.57
N LEU A 69 2.76 13.84 -28.26
CA LEU A 69 2.84 12.44 -27.92
C LEU A 69 4.32 12.09 -27.67
N LYS A 70 4.61 11.28 -26.67
CA LYS A 70 5.96 10.82 -26.39
C LYS A 70 6.01 9.30 -26.46
N ILE A 71 7.00 8.77 -27.15
CA ILE A 71 7.24 7.33 -27.21
C ILE A 71 7.96 6.92 -25.93
N HIS A 72 7.30 6.09 -25.12
CA HIS A 72 7.92 5.41 -24.01
C HIS A 72 8.23 3.96 -24.38
N PRO A 73 9.32 3.36 -23.84
CA PRO A 73 9.44 1.91 -23.91
C PRO A 73 8.17 1.32 -23.27
N GLU A 74 7.59 0.34 -23.92
CA GLU A 74 6.66 -0.53 -23.22
C GLU A 74 7.50 -1.15 -22.09
N GLU A 75 7.27 -0.73 -20.86
CA GLU A 75 7.79 -1.49 -19.73
C GLU A 75 7.29 -2.91 -19.97
N PRO A 76 8.19 -3.92 -19.97
CA PRO A 76 7.75 -5.29 -20.19
C PRO A 76 6.59 -5.49 -19.26
N THR A 77 5.40 -5.70 -19.81
CA THR A 77 4.22 -6.08 -19.06
C THR A 77 4.66 -7.33 -18.33
N GLU A 78 5.11 -7.15 -17.07
CA GLU A 78 5.37 -8.30 -16.21
C GLU A 78 4.12 -9.16 -16.36
N PRO A 79 4.26 -10.46 -16.65
CA PRO A 79 3.12 -11.33 -16.89
C PRO A 79 2.11 -11.05 -15.79
N ILE A 80 0.87 -10.74 -16.16
CA ILE A 80 -0.21 -10.43 -15.22
C ILE A 80 -0.14 -11.51 -14.16
N ALA A 81 0.29 -11.14 -12.95
CA ALA A 81 0.44 -12.12 -11.89
C ALA A 81 -0.92 -12.84 -11.72
N PRO A 82 -0.93 -14.12 -11.39
CA PRO A 82 -2.18 -14.86 -11.26
C PRO A 82 -3.13 -14.10 -10.32
N PRO A 83 -4.46 -14.22 -10.49
CA PRO A 83 -5.45 -13.50 -9.69
C PRO A 83 -5.42 -13.89 -8.21
N SER A 84 -4.39 -14.63 -7.80
CA SER A 84 -4.14 -15.03 -6.42
C SER A 84 -2.66 -15.22 -6.14
N LEU A 85 -2.24 -14.89 -4.93
CA LEU A 85 -0.93 -15.23 -4.39
C LEU A 85 -1.16 -16.00 -3.09
N GLY A 86 -1.02 -17.32 -3.14
CA GLY A 86 -1.38 -18.20 -2.04
C GLY A 86 -2.85 -18.02 -1.66
N ARG A 87 -3.11 -17.51 -0.45
CA ARG A 87 -4.46 -17.25 0.06
C ARG A 87 -4.97 -15.84 -0.24
N LEU A 88 -4.11 -14.96 -0.75
CA LEU A 88 -4.50 -13.61 -1.19
C LEU A 88 -5.15 -13.68 -2.57
N ILE A 89 -6.28 -12.99 -2.72
CA ILE A 89 -7.07 -12.96 -3.95
C ILE A 89 -7.22 -11.52 -4.41
N GLY A 90 -6.97 -11.27 -5.69
CA GLY A 90 -7.13 -9.96 -6.31
C GLY A 90 -6.55 -9.92 -7.71
N GLN A 91 -7.31 -9.36 -8.64
CA GLN A 91 -6.91 -9.13 -10.03
C GLN A 91 -6.75 -7.64 -10.36
N SER A 92 -7.21 -6.78 -9.46
CA SER A 92 -7.09 -5.33 -9.64
C SER A 92 -5.62 -4.90 -9.75
N PRO A 93 -5.28 -3.86 -10.53
CA PRO A 93 -3.91 -3.37 -10.67
C PRO A 93 -3.24 -3.09 -9.32
N LYS A 94 -3.99 -2.51 -8.38
CA LYS A 94 -3.49 -2.23 -7.02
C LYS A 94 -3.09 -3.51 -6.27
N MET A 95 -3.86 -4.59 -6.38
CA MET A 95 -3.52 -5.87 -5.74
C MET A 95 -2.36 -6.57 -6.46
N GLN A 96 -2.25 -6.42 -7.78
CA GLN A 96 -1.10 -6.92 -8.53
C GLN A 96 0.21 -6.23 -8.10
N ASP A 97 0.17 -4.92 -7.83
CA ASP A 97 1.30 -4.19 -7.24
C ASP A 97 1.68 -4.75 -5.86
N VAL A 98 0.69 -5.00 -5.00
CA VAL A 98 0.90 -5.64 -3.70
C VAL A 98 1.55 -7.02 -3.85
N PHE A 99 1.08 -7.85 -4.78
CA PHE A 99 1.67 -9.17 -5.01
C PHE A 99 3.14 -9.09 -5.44
N ARG A 100 3.47 -8.13 -6.34
CA ARG A 100 4.87 -7.87 -6.72
C ARG A 100 5.74 -7.45 -5.53
N MET A 101 5.22 -6.56 -4.68
CA MET A 101 5.93 -6.13 -3.48
C MET A 101 6.15 -7.28 -2.49
N ILE A 102 5.15 -8.15 -2.28
CA ILE A 102 5.26 -9.35 -1.45
C ILE A 102 6.36 -10.28 -2.00
N GLN A 103 6.33 -10.58 -3.29
CA GLN A 103 7.30 -11.49 -3.92
C GLN A 103 8.73 -10.96 -3.87
N ARG A 104 8.93 -9.64 -4.09
CA ARG A 104 10.23 -8.99 -3.96
C ARG A 104 10.70 -8.94 -2.51
N GLY A 105 9.82 -8.51 -1.61
CA GLY A 105 10.10 -8.38 -0.19
C GLY A 105 10.36 -9.71 0.50
N ALA A 106 9.72 -10.79 0.07
CA ALA A 106 9.89 -12.12 0.65
C ALA A 106 11.33 -12.64 0.54
N LYS A 107 12.04 -12.31 -0.54
CA LYS A 107 13.42 -12.77 -0.79
C LYS A 107 14.45 -12.14 0.17
N GLY A 108 14.14 -10.99 0.78
CA GLY A 108 15.03 -10.26 1.67
C GLY A 108 14.75 -10.53 3.15
N GLU A 109 15.71 -10.11 4.01
CA GLU A 109 15.60 -10.21 5.47
C GLU A 109 15.17 -8.88 6.13
N VAL A 110 14.82 -7.88 5.32
CA VAL A 110 14.44 -6.55 5.80
C VAL A 110 13.12 -6.59 6.57
N ALA A 111 12.93 -5.62 7.47
CA ALA A 111 11.65 -5.40 8.13
C ALA A 111 10.58 -5.01 7.10
N VAL A 112 9.39 -5.59 7.24
CA VAL A 112 8.23 -5.25 6.40
C VAL A 112 7.15 -4.63 7.28
N LEU A 113 6.62 -3.49 6.86
CA LEU A 113 5.50 -2.84 7.50
C LEU A 113 4.26 -2.91 6.58
N VAL A 114 3.24 -3.65 7.02
CA VAL A 114 1.96 -3.77 6.30
C VAL A 114 0.98 -2.74 6.86
N GLN A 115 0.61 -1.75 6.07
CA GLN A 115 -0.39 -0.76 6.45
C GLN A 115 -1.69 -1.00 5.69
N ALA A 116 -2.79 -1.14 6.43
CA ALA A 116 -4.10 -1.36 5.83
C ALA A 116 -5.22 -1.14 6.85
N GLU A 117 -6.39 -0.78 6.36
CA GLU A 117 -7.61 -0.79 7.17
C GLU A 117 -7.90 -2.19 7.72
N THR A 118 -8.67 -2.21 8.82
CA THR A 118 -9.12 -3.48 9.42
C THR A 118 -9.92 -4.29 8.40
N GLY A 119 -9.66 -5.60 8.34
CA GLY A 119 -10.37 -6.52 7.44
C GLY A 119 -9.83 -6.58 6.01
N CYS A 120 -8.74 -5.87 5.66
CA CYS A 120 -8.13 -5.93 4.32
C CYS A 120 -7.32 -7.21 4.05
N GLY A 121 -6.84 -7.90 5.11
CA GLY A 121 -6.05 -9.13 4.98
C GLY A 121 -4.57 -8.99 5.34
N LYS A 122 -4.20 -8.09 6.26
CA LYS A 122 -2.81 -7.88 6.73
C LYS A 122 -2.09 -9.17 7.12
N GLU A 123 -2.78 -10.03 7.89
CA GLU A 123 -2.22 -11.31 8.33
C GLU A 123 -1.90 -12.26 7.16
N LEU A 124 -2.79 -12.32 6.15
CA LEU A 124 -2.53 -13.14 4.95
C LEU A 124 -1.30 -12.64 4.18
N VAL A 125 -1.08 -11.33 4.13
CA VAL A 125 0.15 -10.75 3.53
C VAL A 125 1.38 -11.21 4.30
N ALA A 126 1.35 -11.14 5.64
CA ALA A 126 2.47 -11.58 6.47
C ALA A 126 2.76 -13.08 6.31
N GLN A 127 1.71 -13.91 6.27
CA GLN A 127 1.83 -15.35 6.02
C GLN A 127 2.44 -15.64 4.64
N GLU A 128 2.03 -14.91 3.58
CA GLU A 128 2.58 -15.11 2.23
C GLU A 128 4.04 -14.65 2.12
N ILE A 129 4.41 -13.55 2.78
CA ILE A 129 5.81 -13.12 2.86
C ILE A 129 6.67 -14.19 3.54
N HIS A 130 6.19 -14.76 4.65
CA HIS A 130 6.91 -15.83 5.33
C HIS A 130 7.02 -17.08 4.45
N ARG A 131 5.91 -17.53 3.85
CA ARG A 131 5.85 -18.71 2.97
C ARG A 131 6.81 -18.63 1.79
N LEU A 132 7.00 -17.43 1.22
CA LEU A 132 7.89 -17.18 0.07
C LEU A 132 9.32 -16.81 0.49
N SER A 133 9.61 -16.74 1.78
CA SER A 133 10.91 -16.34 2.30
C SER A 133 11.90 -17.51 2.46
N PRO A 134 13.20 -17.23 2.61
CA PRO A 134 14.18 -18.27 3.00
C PRO A 134 13.87 -18.93 4.34
N ARG A 135 13.02 -18.30 5.18
CA ARG A 135 12.61 -18.80 6.51
C ARG A 135 11.28 -19.55 6.50
N ALA A 136 10.76 -19.94 5.35
CA ALA A 136 9.46 -20.60 5.21
C ALA A 136 9.31 -21.91 6.01
N GLN A 137 10.42 -22.56 6.33
CA GLN A 137 10.44 -23.78 7.16
C GLN A 137 10.62 -23.46 8.67
N GLY A 138 10.89 -22.21 9.01
CA GLY A 138 11.01 -21.78 10.41
C GLY A 138 9.65 -21.46 11.03
N PRO A 139 9.62 -21.16 12.33
CA PRO A 139 8.39 -20.79 13.01
C PRO A 139 7.84 -19.45 12.50
N PHE A 140 6.51 -19.36 12.39
CA PHE A 140 5.78 -18.11 12.18
C PHE A 140 5.00 -17.78 13.46
N ILE A 141 5.52 -16.80 14.21
CA ILE A 141 4.95 -16.43 15.51
C ILE A 141 4.16 -15.14 15.36
N THR A 142 2.86 -15.21 15.63
CA THR A 142 1.95 -14.05 15.58
C THR A 142 1.69 -13.52 16.96
N LEU A 143 1.75 -12.19 17.12
CA LEU A 143 1.38 -11.49 18.32
C LEU A 143 0.53 -10.27 17.95
N ASP A 144 -0.70 -10.23 18.46
CA ASP A 144 -1.61 -9.10 18.29
C ASP A 144 -1.46 -8.15 19.48
N CYS A 145 -0.84 -6.98 19.24
CA CYS A 145 -0.58 -5.98 20.28
C CYS A 145 -1.88 -5.37 20.86
N SER A 146 -2.99 -5.44 20.14
CA SER A 146 -4.28 -4.90 20.60
C SER A 146 -5.06 -5.86 21.50
N ALA A 147 -4.81 -7.16 21.36
CA ALA A 147 -5.53 -8.18 22.12
C ALA A 147 -4.92 -8.47 23.50
N ILE A 148 -3.70 -8.02 23.76
CA ILE A 148 -2.96 -8.31 24.99
C ILE A 148 -3.08 -7.14 25.96
N PRO A 149 -3.44 -7.39 27.24
CA PRO A 149 -3.38 -6.35 28.28
C PRO A 149 -1.98 -5.74 28.39
N LYS A 150 -1.92 -4.41 28.61
CA LYS A 150 -0.64 -3.67 28.62
C LYS A 150 0.36 -4.23 29.62
N GLU A 151 -0.11 -4.72 30.74
CA GLU A 151 0.69 -5.31 31.83
C GLU A 151 1.34 -6.64 31.43
N LEU A 152 0.75 -7.35 30.45
CA LEU A 152 1.22 -8.67 30.00
C LEU A 152 2.05 -8.62 28.71
N ILE A 153 1.99 -7.52 27.97
CA ILE A 153 2.62 -7.43 26.63
C ILE A 153 4.15 -7.62 26.70
N GLU A 154 4.79 -7.15 27.79
CA GLU A 154 6.22 -7.37 28.01
C GLU A 154 6.55 -8.85 28.15
N SER A 155 5.76 -9.55 28.97
CA SER A 155 5.91 -10.99 29.18
C SER A 155 5.62 -11.82 27.92
N GLU A 156 4.64 -11.41 27.13
CA GLU A 156 4.34 -12.10 25.86
C GLU A 156 5.43 -11.89 24.81
N LEU A 157 6.02 -10.70 24.73
CA LEU A 157 7.11 -10.41 23.80
C LEU A 157 8.42 -11.09 24.20
N PHE A 158 8.84 -10.91 25.48
CA PHE A 158 10.20 -11.27 25.92
C PHE A 158 10.26 -12.52 26.79
N GLY A 159 9.10 -13.01 27.27
CA GLY A 159 9.04 -14.10 28.25
C GLY A 159 9.29 -13.62 29.69
N HIS A 160 9.13 -14.52 30.63
CA HIS A 160 9.39 -14.22 32.05
C HIS A 160 10.05 -15.40 32.77
N GLU A 161 10.80 -15.08 33.80
CA GLU A 161 11.33 -16.06 34.75
C GLU A 161 10.28 -16.37 35.82
N LYS A 162 10.43 -17.53 36.46
CA LYS A 162 9.61 -17.88 37.62
C LYS A 162 9.74 -16.81 38.71
N GLY A 163 8.63 -16.30 39.22
CA GLY A 163 8.60 -15.28 40.27
C GLY A 163 8.76 -13.83 39.76
N ALA A 164 8.78 -13.59 38.46
CA ALA A 164 8.91 -12.24 37.88
C ALA A 164 7.74 -11.30 38.27
N PHE A 165 6.57 -11.85 38.53
CA PHE A 165 5.38 -11.16 39.06
C PHE A 165 4.52 -12.16 39.84
N THR A 166 3.52 -11.69 40.55
CA THR A 166 2.74 -12.50 41.52
C THR A 166 2.12 -13.77 40.96
N THR A 167 1.78 -13.80 39.67
CA THR A 167 1.19 -14.96 38.99
C THR A 167 2.21 -15.76 38.15
N ALA A 168 3.50 -15.40 38.16
CA ALA A 168 4.55 -16.09 37.41
C ALA A 168 5.01 -17.38 38.12
N VAL A 169 4.19 -18.42 38.09
CA VAL A 169 4.44 -19.71 38.77
C VAL A 169 5.55 -20.52 38.10
N ALA A 170 5.76 -20.37 36.78
CA ALA A 170 6.75 -21.06 35.97
C ALA A 170 7.43 -20.08 35.01
N GLN A 171 8.62 -20.46 34.52
CA GLN A 171 9.27 -19.75 33.41
C GLN A 171 8.47 -19.93 32.10
N ARG A 172 8.35 -18.86 31.30
CA ARG A 172 7.69 -18.91 29.99
C ARG A 172 8.53 -18.21 28.92
N LYS A 173 8.65 -18.84 27.76
CA LYS A 173 9.31 -18.25 26.58
C LYS A 173 8.43 -17.21 25.95
N GLY A 174 9.05 -16.07 25.55
CA GLY A 174 8.38 -14.99 24.82
C GLY A 174 8.40 -15.19 23.31
N ALA A 175 7.63 -14.34 22.61
CA ALA A 175 7.48 -14.41 21.15
C ALA A 175 8.83 -14.30 20.41
N PHE A 176 9.78 -13.48 20.86
CA PHE A 176 11.11 -13.37 20.25
C PHE A 176 11.96 -14.63 20.42
N GLU A 177 11.79 -15.35 21.51
CA GLU A 177 12.48 -16.63 21.72
C GLU A 177 11.88 -17.72 20.83
N LEU A 178 10.55 -17.76 20.73
CA LEU A 178 9.81 -18.72 19.92
C LEU A 178 10.02 -18.50 18.41
N ALA A 179 10.22 -17.24 17.98
CA ALA A 179 10.44 -16.88 16.58
C ALA A 179 11.86 -17.18 16.08
N ARG A 180 12.73 -17.75 16.91
CA ARG A 180 14.13 -18.01 16.55
C ARG A 180 14.23 -18.88 15.30
N GLY A 181 15.01 -18.43 14.30
CA GLY A 181 15.16 -19.09 12.99
C GLY A 181 14.00 -18.87 12.04
N GLY A 182 12.95 -18.16 12.45
CA GLY A 182 11.73 -17.94 11.69
C GLY A 182 11.35 -16.47 11.53
N THR A 183 10.07 -16.19 11.62
CA THR A 183 9.46 -14.86 11.44
C THR A 183 8.56 -14.53 12.62
N ILE A 184 8.70 -13.32 13.15
CA ILE A 184 7.73 -12.74 14.09
C ILE A 184 6.81 -11.78 13.32
N PHE A 185 5.51 -11.93 13.50
CA PHE A 185 4.49 -11.04 12.99
C PHE A 185 3.84 -10.29 14.16
N LEU A 186 4.04 -8.96 14.19
CA LEU A 186 3.43 -8.08 15.17
C LEU A 186 2.23 -7.37 14.53
N ASP A 187 1.02 -7.85 14.82
CA ASP A 187 -0.19 -7.18 14.34
C ASP A 187 -0.55 -6.01 15.26
N GLU A 188 -1.16 -4.99 14.67
CA GLU A 188 -1.54 -3.73 15.29
C GLU A 188 -0.41 -3.11 16.13
N ILE A 189 0.79 -3.01 15.52
CA ILE A 189 1.99 -2.46 16.18
C ILE A 189 1.79 -1.01 16.67
N GLY A 190 0.87 -0.25 16.05
CA GLY A 190 0.50 1.08 16.49
C GLY A 190 -0.18 1.15 17.88
N GLU A 191 -0.63 -0.01 18.41
CA GLU A 191 -1.19 -0.14 19.75
C GLU A 191 -0.15 -0.45 20.83
N LEU A 192 1.12 -0.67 20.43
CA LEU A 192 2.18 -0.99 21.38
C LEU A 192 2.42 0.18 22.34
N PRO A 193 2.34 -0.04 23.68
CA PRO A 193 2.57 1.02 24.67
C PRO A 193 3.90 1.74 24.46
N LEU A 194 3.91 3.06 24.65
CA LEU A 194 5.08 3.91 24.40
C LEU A 194 6.32 3.45 25.20
N GLU A 195 6.12 2.96 26.42
CA GLU A 195 7.15 2.40 27.29
C GLU A 195 7.79 1.09 26.77
N MET A 196 7.07 0.36 25.92
CA MET A 196 7.55 -0.88 25.30
C MET A 196 8.34 -0.65 24.02
N GLN A 197 8.14 0.48 23.37
CA GLN A 197 8.75 0.79 22.07
C GLN A 197 10.29 0.86 22.14
N PRO A 198 10.95 1.43 23.19
CA PRO A 198 12.40 1.38 23.32
C PRO A 198 12.94 -0.04 23.48
N LYS A 199 12.20 -0.92 24.19
CA LYS A 199 12.61 -2.32 24.36
C LYS A 199 12.55 -3.07 23.04
N LEU A 200 11.48 -2.85 22.27
CA LEU A 200 11.35 -3.41 20.93
C LEU A 200 12.47 -2.92 20.01
N LEU A 201 12.74 -1.61 19.98
CA LEU A 201 13.81 -1.04 19.18
C LEU A 201 15.17 -1.72 19.48
N ARG A 202 15.51 -1.86 20.76
CA ARG A 202 16.74 -2.53 21.16
C ARG A 202 16.84 -3.95 20.62
N VAL A 203 15.77 -4.73 20.69
CA VAL A 203 15.76 -6.11 20.14
C VAL A 203 15.91 -6.12 18.61
N LEU A 204 15.33 -5.15 17.92
CA LEU A 204 15.46 -5.04 16.46
C LEU A 204 16.88 -4.65 16.03
N GLU A 205 17.63 -3.92 16.87
CA GLU A 205 19.00 -3.48 16.59
C GLU A 205 20.04 -4.50 17.04
N GLU A 206 19.98 -4.89 18.33
CA GLU A 206 21.00 -5.73 18.96
C GLU A 206 20.74 -7.24 18.77
N ARG A 207 19.51 -7.63 18.41
CA ARG A 207 19.08 -9.03 18.36
C ARG A 207 19.20 -9.75 19.70
N THR A 208 19.20 -8.99 20.80
CA THR A 208 19.31 -9.49 22.15
C THR A 208 18.22 -8.89 23.04
N PHE A 209 17.79 -9.66 24.04
CA PHE A 209 16.81 -9.25 25.04
C PHE A 209 16.99 -10.05 26.33
N LYS A 210 16.26 -9.66 27.38
CA LYS A 210 16.20 -10.39 28.65
C LYS A 210 14.74 -10.71 28.94
N ARG A 211 14.52 -11.84 29.61
CA ARG A 211 13.19 -12.16 30.15
C ARG A 211 12.83 -11.22 31.30
N VAL A 212 11.55 -10.99 31.50
CA VAL A 212 11.08 -10.21 32.66
C VAL A 212 11.49 -10.93 33.95
N GLY A 213 12.13 -10.18 34.88
CA GLY A 213 12.67 -10.74 36.11
C GLY A 213 14.00 -11.51 35.96
N GLY A 214 14.52 -11.64 34.72
CA GLY A 214 15.76 -12.34 34.42
C GLY A 214 16.95 -11.42 34.16
N ASN A 215 18.17 -11.93 34.39
CA ASN A 215 19.44 -11.25 34.07
C ASN A 215 20.16 -11.81 32.85
N GLU A 216 19.77 -13.01 32.41
CA GLU A 216 20.36 -13.67 31.24
C GLU A 216 20.03 -12.90 29.95
N THR A 217 21.08 -12.61 29.16
CA THR A 217 20.90 -12.01 27.83
C THR A 217 20.72 -13.12 26.80
N LEU A 218 19.55 -13.15 26.20
CA LEU A 218 19.18 -14.10 25.15
C LEU A 218 19.39 -13.46 23.79
N ARG A 219 19.85 -14.25 22.82
CA ARG A 219 19.98 -13.84 21.42
C ARG A 219 18.96 -14.58 20.57
N SER A 220 18.25 -13.83 19.74
CA SER A 220 17.30 -14.41 18.77
C SER A 220 17.57 -13.87 17.36
N ASP A 221 17.68 -14.80 16.41
CA ASP A 221 17.70 -14.51 14.99
C ASP A 221 16.28 -14.72 14.44
N PHE A 222 15.66 -13.65 14.02
CA PHE A 222 14.28 -13.63 13.47
C PHE A 222 14.15 -12.58 12.38
N ARG A 223 13.21 -12.77 11.49
CA ARG A 223 12.70 -11.74 10.61
C ARG A 223 11.47 -11.09 11.24
N ILE A 224 11.31 -9.76 11.08
CA ILE A 224 10.13 -9.05 11.57
C ILE A 224 9.23 -8.62 10.41
N ILE A 225 7.92 -8.86 10.60
CA ILE A 225 6.83 -8.27 9.82
C ILE A 225 5.93 -7.56 10.84
N ALA A 226 5.66 -6.30 10.65
CA ALA A 226 4.72 -5.54 11.48
C ALA A 226 3.51 -5.13 10.65
N ALA A 227 2.34 -5.05 11.28
CA ALA A 227 1.12 -4.57 10.63
C ALA A 227 0.39 -3.57 11.51
N THR A 228 -0.35 -2.65 10.90
CA THR A 228 -1.18 -1.68 11.61
C THR A 228 -2.26 -1.10 10.71
N ASN A 229 -3.37 -0.69 11.32
CA ASN A 229 -4.40 0.12 10.68
C ASN A 229 -4.22 1.63 10.94
N ARG A 230 -3.22 2.02 11.76
CA ARG A 230 -2.91 3.42 12.07
C ARG A 230 -1.87 3.99 11.11
N TRP A 231 -1.91 5.31 10.92
CA TRP A 231 -0.86 6.06 10.26
C TRP A 231 0.27 6.31 11.24
N LEU A 232 1.33 5.51 11.20
CA LEU A 232 2.42 5.61 12.16
C LEU A 232 3.17 6.95 12.12
N ASP A 233 3.24 7.59 10.95
CA ASP A 233 3.77 8.94 10.80
C ASP A 233 2.96 9.97 11.60
N GLN A 234 1.63 9.87 11.58
CA GLN A 234 0.76 10.71 12.39
C GLN A 234 0.88 10.37 13.89
N GLU A 235 0.99 9.08 14.24
CA GLU A 235 1.22 8.66 15.62
C GLU A 235 2.55 9.21 16.16
N VAL A 236 3.60 9.28 15.32
CA VAL A 236 4.88 9.92 15.65
C VAL A 236 4.69 11.41 15.91
N LEU A 237 4.01 12.14 15.04
CA LEU A 237 3.73 13.57 15.20
C LEU A 237 2.95 13.88 16.48
N GLN A 238 2.08 12.95 16.91
CA GLN A 238 1.27 13.09 18.13
C GLN A 238 1.98 12.54 19.37
N GLY A 239 3.23 12.09 19.28
CA GLY A 239 4.03 11.57 20.39
C GLY A 239 3.56 10.20 20.94
N ARG A 240 2.68 9.48 20.22
CA ARG A 240 2.21 8.14 20.61
C ARG A 240 3.07 7.01 20.04
N PHE A 241 3.91 7.30 19.06
CA PHE A 241 4.87 6.35 18.50
C PHE A 241 6.25 7.00 18.38
N ARG A 242 7.32 6.26 18.66
CA ARG A 242 8.68 6.80 18.60
C ARG A 242 9.17 6.85 17.16
N GLN A 243 9.81 7.94 16.81
CA GLN A 243 10.36 8.17 15.47
C GLN A 243 11.47 7.16 15.10
N ASP A 244 12.33 6.81 16.06
CA ASP A 244 13.43 5.86 15.85
C ASP A 244 12.90 4.45 15.53
N LEU A 245 11.89 3.98 16.25
CA LEU A 245 11.22 2.71 15.98
C LEU A 245 10.49 2.73 14.63
N TYR A 246 9.81 3.85 14.31
CA TYR A 246 9.15 4.02 13.02
C TYR A 246 10.12 3.79 11.85
N PHE A 247 11.28 4.46 11.83
CA PHE A 247 12.27 4.27 10.76
C PHE A 247 12.86 2.87 10.72
N ARG A 248 12.97 2.20 11.87
CA ARG A 248 13.45 0.82 11.91
C ARG A 248 12.45 -0.19 11.31
N LEU A 249 11.17 0.08 11.41
CA LEU A 249 10.09 -0.74 10.83
C LEU A 249 9.76 -0.37 9.38
N TYR A 250 9.87 0.90 9.02
CA TYR A 250 9.49 1.46 7.70
C TYR A 250 10.58 1.24 6.64
N VAL A 251 11.10 0.01 6.53
CA VAL A 251 12.13 -0.33 5.54
C VAL A 251 11.48 -0.76 4.23
N LEU A 252 10.49 -1.65 4.30
CA LEU A 252 9.68 -2.05 3.16
C LEU A 252 8.21 -1.88 3.52
N PRO A 253 7.59 -0.73 3.23
CA PRO A 253 6.17 -0.55 3.43
C PRO A 253 5.35 -1.25 2.34
N ILE A 254 4.31 -1.96 2.74
CA ILE A 254 3.31 -2.57 1.86
C ILE A 254 1.94 -2.02 2.25
N PHE A 255 1.30 -1.32 1.33
CA PHE A 255 -0.03 -0.75 1.53
C PHE A 255 -1.07 -1.63 0.86
N LEU A 256 -2.02 -2.21 1.66
CA LEU A 256 -3.15 -2.91 1.08
C LEU A 256 -4.29 -1.93 0.81
N PRO A 257 -4.79 -1.87 -0.42
CA PRO A 257 -5.93 -1.03 -0.74
C PRO A 257 -7.20 -1.52 -0.02
N PRO A 258 -8.05 -0.61 0.47
CA PRO A 258 -9.37 -0.96 0.98
C PRO A 258 -10.24 -1.50 -0.15
N LEU A 259 -11.26 -2.30 0.18
CA LEU A 259 -12.06 -3.01 -0.81
C LEU A 259 -12.81 -2.06 -1.77
N ARG A 260 -13.20 -0.86 -1.31
CA ARG A 260 -13.83 0.19 -2.14
C ARG A 260 -12.93 0.70 -3.28
N GLU A 261 -11.61 0.52 -3.17
CA GLU A 261 -10.63 0.95 -4.18
C GLU A 261 -10.19 -0.19 -5.12
N ARG A 262 -10.72 -1.40 -4.91
CA ARG A 262 -10.47 -2.60 -5.71
C ARG A 262 -11.76 -3.38 -5.98
N LYS A 263 -12.81 -2.67 -6.39
CA LYS A 263 -14.13 -3.27 -6.60
C LYS A 263 -14.13 -4.39 -7.64
N ASP A 264 -13.17 -4.36 -8.57
CA ASP A 264 -12.96 -5.42 -9.57
C ASP A 264 -12.61 -6.78 -8.93
N ASP A 265 -12.13 -6.79 -7.67
CA ASP A 265 -11.81 -8.02 -6.95
C ASP A 265 -13.05 -8.63 -6.26
N ILE A 266 -14.14 -7.87 -6.09
CA ILE A 266 -15.34 -8.31 -5.37
C ILE A 266 -15.95 -9.58 -5.97
N PRO A 267 -16.17 -9.68 -7.30
CA PRO A 267 -16.73 -10.90 -7.90
C PRO A 267 -15.85 -12.13 -7.62
N LEU A 268 -14.54 -11.98 -7.74
CA LEU A 268 -13.58 -13.06 -7.52
C LEU A 268 -13.53 -13.50 -6.04
N LEU A 269 -13.63 -12.56 -5.11
CA LEU A 269 -13.73 -12.84 -3.68
C LEU A 269 -15.03 -13.58 -3.34
N ILE A 270 -16.17 -13.18 -3.94
CA ILE A 270 -17.46 -13.85 -3.75
C ILE A 270 -17.39 -15.29 -4.27
N GLU A 271 -16.86 -15.48 -5.48
CA GLU A 271 -16.66 -16.83 -6.05
C GLU A 271 -15.83 -17.71 -5.10
N HIS A 272 -14.76 -17.15 -4.54
CA HIS A 272 -13.94 -17.85 -3.56
C HIS A 272 -14.72 -18.22 -2.29
N PHE A 273 -15.54 -17.33 -1.75
CA PHE A 273 -16.34 -17.61 -0.53
C PHE A 273 -17.47 -18.59 -0.78
N LEU A 274 -17.96 -18.67 -2.00
CA LEU A 274 -19.01 -19.62 -2.42
C LEU A 274 -18.43 -20.95 -2.92
N LYS A 275 -17.11 -21.10 -3.01
CA LYS A 275 -16.47 -22.31 -3.51
C LYS A 275 -16.94 -23.55 -2.76
N GLY A 276 -17.40 -24.57 -3.52
CA GLY A 276 -17.96 -25.82 -2.97
C GLY A 276 -19.41 -25.73 -2.53
N ARG A 277 -20.10 -24.60 -2.81
CA ARG A 277 -21.53 -24.41 -2.55
C ARG A 277 -22.27 -24.23 -3.90
N SER A 278 -23.43 -24.84 -4.04
CA SER A 278 -24.29 -24.67 -5.24
C SER A 278 -25.13 -23.40 -5.14
N VAL A 279 -24.46 -22.23 -5.10
CA VAL A 279 -25.09 -20.92 -4.98
C VAL A 279 -24.73 -20.06 -6.19
N GLN A 280 -25.74 -19.44 -6.80
CA GLN A 280 -25.57 -18.47 -7.89
C GLN A 280 -26.00 -17.09 -7.43
N VAL A 281 -25.15 -16.09 -7.66
CA VAL A 281 -25.45 -14.67 -7.35
C VAL A 281 -26.19 -14.07 -8.53
N VAL A 282 -27.42 -13.59 -8.30
CA VAL A 282 -28.16 -12.92 -9.38
C VAL A 282 -27.54 -11.55 -9.71
N PRO A 283 -27.66 -11.03 -10.96
CA PRO A 283 -27.05 -9.76 -11.35
C PRO A 283 -27.40 -8.59 -10.44
N ALA A 284 -28.66 -8.46 -10.03
CA ALA A 284 -29.10 -7.40 -9.12
C ALA A 284 -28.46 -7.47 -7.73
N ALA A 285 -28.15 -8.68 -7.22
CA ALA A 285 -27.41 -8.85 -5.98
C ALA A 285 -25.94 -8.43 -6.16
N MET A 286 -25.32 -8.76 -7.28
CA MET A 286 -23.97 -8.33 -7.62
C MET A 286 -23.86 -6.81 -7.71
N GLU A 287 -24.78 -6.14 -8.36
CA GLU A 287 -24.84 -4.67 -8.42
C GLU A 287 -24.90 -4.05 -7.01
N LYS A 288 -25.74 -4.60 -6.13
CA LYS A 288 -25.87 -4.15 -4.75
C LYS A 288 -24.56 -4.33 -3.97
N LEU A 289 -23.85 -5.45 -4.19
CA LEU A 289 -22.54 -5.72 -3.58
C LEU A 289 -21.44 -4.77 -4.09
N LEU A 290 -21.44 -4.45 -5.38
CA LEU A 290 -20.48 -3.51 -6.00
C LEU A 290 -20.76 -2.04 -5.60
N ALA A 291 -22.01 -1.69 -5.32
CA ALA A 291 -22.39 -0.35 -4.89
C ALA A 291 -21.98 -0.04 -3.44
N HIS A 292 -21.86 -1.05 -2.58
CA HIS A 292 -21.53 -0.88 -1.16
C HIS A 292 -20.10 -0.38 -0.95
N THR A 293 -19.85 0.38 0.14
CA THR A 293 -18.56 1.02 0.46
C THR A 293 -17.60 0.14 1.24
N TRP A 294 -18.09 -0.94 1.84
CA TRP A 294 -17.32 -1.95 2.57
C TRP A 294 -16.41 -1.38 3.67
N PRO A 295 -16.95 -0.70 4.69
CA PRO A 295 -16.15 -0.16 5.79
C PRO A 295 -15.36 -1.23 6.56
N GLY A 296 -15.87 -2.47 6.64
CA GLY A 296 -15.18 -3.63 7.21
C GLY A 296 -14.40 -4.46 6.19
N ASN A 297 -14.23 -3.95 4.96
CA ASN A 297 -13.44 -4.52 3.89
C ASN A 297 -13.80 -6.00 3.57
N VAL A 298 -12.82 -6.85 3.32
CA VAL A 298 -13.01 -8.26 2.95
C VAL A 298 -13.65 -9.07 4.08
N ARG A 299 -13.38 -8.71 5.35
CA ARG A 299 -14.01 -9.36 6.50
C ARG A 299 -15.53 -9.12 6.52
N GLU A 300 -15.96 -7.90 6.24
CA GLU A 300 -17.39 -7.58 6.13
C GLU A 300 -18.03 -8.29 4.93
N LEU A 301 -17.40 -8.23 3.74
CA LEU A 301 -17.89 -8.92 2.56
C LEU A 301 -18.10 -10.41 2.84
N ARG A 302 -17.10 -11.07 3.43
CA ARG A 302 -17.20 -12.49 3.80
C ARG A 302 -18.38 -12.74 4.73
N ASN A 303 -18.54 -11.94 5.78
CA ASN A 303 -19.62 -12.10 6.76
C ASN A 303 -20.99 -11.89 6.12
N VAL A 304 -21.13 -10.93 5.19
CA VAL A 304 -22.38 -10.68 4.45
C VAL A 304 -22.73 -11.88 3.58
N ILE A 305 -21.76 -12.41 2.83
CA ILE A 305 -21.98 -13.59 1.96
C ILE A 305 -22.28 -14.84 2.80
N GLU A 306 -21.52 -15.10 3.87
CA GLU A 306 -21.75 -16.26 4.74
C GLU A 306 -23.15 -16.21 5.38
N ARG A 307 -23.57 -15.03 5.85
CA ARG A 307 -24.92 -14.83 6.40
C ARG A 307 -26.00 -15.03 5.33
N ALA A 308 -25.83 -14.42 4.16
CA ALA A 308 -26.78 -14.55 3.08
C ALA A 308 -27.00 -16.02 2.67
N VAL A 309 -25.92 -16.80 2.58
CA VAL A 309 -26.02 -18.24 2.25
C VAL A 309 -26.76 -19.04 3.33
N VAL A 310 -26.65 -18.65 4.60
CA VAL A 310 -27.39 -19.32 5.70
C VAL A 310 -28.86 -18.95 5.71
N MET A 311 -29.20 -17.72 5.32
CA MET A 311 -30.58 -17.19 5.40
C MET A 311 -31.38 -17.36 4.11
N MET A 312 -30.73 -17.59 2.95
CA MET A 312 -31.38 -17.70 1.66
C MET A 312 -32.20 -19.01 1.54
N GLU A 313 -33.27 -18.96 0.79
CA GLU A 313 -34.02 -20.13 0.38
C GLU A 313 -33.62 -20.55 -1.05
N GLY A 314 -33.24 -21.81 -1.22
CA GLY A 314 -32.80 -22.36 -2.52
C GLY A 314 -31.32 -22.06 -2.86
N SER A 315 -31.03 -21.90 -4.16
CA SER A 315 -29.64 -21.77 -4.68
C SER A 315 -29.32 -20.39 -5.31
N LEU A 316 -30.26 -19.45 -5.28
CA LEU A 316 -30.10 -18.11 -5.88
C LEU A 316 -29.97 -17.06 -4.79
N LEU A 317 -28.81 -16.42 -4.71
CA LEU A 317 -28.57 -15.31 -3.80
C LEU A 317 -29.11 -14.01 -4.42
N ARG A 318 -30.11 -13.43 -3.75
CA ARG A 318 -30.88 -12.28 -4.19
C ARG A 318 -30.54 -11.02 -3.39
N PRO A 319 -30.89 -9.80 -3.85
CA PRO A 319 -30.66 -8.56 -3.12
C PRO A 319 -31.27 -8.52 -1.71
N GLU A 320 -32.41 -9.16 -1.50
CA GLU A 320 -33.10 -9.27 -0.20
C GLU A 320 -32.34 -10.11 0.81
N ASP A 321 -31.53 -11.08 0.37
CA ASP A 321 -30.72 -11.93 1.24
C ASP A 321 -29.48 -11.18 1.79
N LEU A 322 -29.13 -10.05 1.18
CA LEU A 322 -27.97 -9.24 1.54
C LEU A 322 -28.29 -8.26 2.67
N LEU A 323 -27.92 -8.61 3.87
CA LEU A 323 -28.02 -7.75 5.04
C LEU A 323 -26.69 -7.06 5.33
N PHE A 324 -26.59 -5.78 4.98
CA PHE A 324 -25.46 -4.94 5.36
C PHE A 324 -25.66 -4.45 6.80
N LEU A 325 -24.60 -4.49 7.60
CA LEU A 325 -24.60 -3.83 8.89
C LEU A 325 -24.56 -2.31 8.64
N GLN A 326 -25.48 -1.58 9.23
CA GLN A 326 -25.34 -0.13 9.32
C GLN A 326 -24.15 0.15 10.24
N SER A 327 -22.99 0.39 9.65
CA SER A 327 -21.88 0.91 10.43
C SER A 327 -22.25 2.30 10.90
N PRO A 328 -22.11 2.64 12.20
CA PRO A 328 -22.16 4.03 12.62
C PRO A 328 -21.11 4.76 11.78
N GLU A 329 -21.52 5.80 11.06
CA GLU A 329 -20.61 6.66 10.31
C GLU A 329 -19.55 7.19 11.26
N ARG A 330 -18.40 6.56 11.30
CA ARG A 330 -17.24 7.17 11.90
C ARG A 330 -16.75 8.21 10.90
N GLU A 331 -17.10 9.47 11.16
CA GLU A 331 -16.42 10.62 10.60
C GLU A 331 -14.99 10.67 11.15
N GLY A 332 -14.17 9.74 10.70
CA GLY A 332 -12.71 9.82 10.83
C GLY A 332 -12.11 10.26 9.50
N PRO A 333 -10.91 10.86 9.49
CA PRO A 333 -10.26 11.23 8.26
C PRO A 333 -10.16 9.99 7.36
N ARG A 334 -10.90 10.02 6.24
CA ARG A 334 -10.89 8.93 5.24
C ARG A 334 -9.47 8.83 4.68
N MET A 335 -8.87 7.67 4.85
CA MET A 335 -7.60 7.32 4.21
C MET A 335 -7.75 7.40 2.70
N SER A 336 -7.25 8.44 2.04
CA SER A 336 -7.05 8.44 0.60
C SER A 336 -5.62 8.01 0.32
N TRP A 337 -5.47 6.89 -0.35
CA TRP A 337 -4.17 6.32 -0.76
C TRP A 337 -3.51 7.14 -1.87
N GLU A 338 -4.27 8.01 -2.54
CA GLU A 338 -3.78 8.90 -3.59
C GLU A 338 -2.87 9.99 -3.05
N ASP A 339 -3.06 10.41 -1.80
CA ASP A 339 -2.22 11.41 -1.14
C ASP A 339 -0.82 10.89 -0.77
N GLN A 340 -0.59 9.57 -0.85
CA GLN A 340 0.69 8.93 -0.52
C GLN A 340 1.53 8.51 -1.72
N LYS A 341 1.12 8.80 -2.96
CA LYS A 341 2.05 8.77 -4.10
C LYS A 341 3.07 9.93 -4.05
N THR A 342 3.52 10.26 -2.87
CA THR A 342 4.80 10.93 -2.73
C THR A 342 5.85 9.83 -2.86
N THR A 343 6.38 9.62 -4.07
CA THR A 343 7.76 9.20 -4.29
C THR A 343 8.59 9.69 -3.09
N PRO A 344 9.43 8.83 -2.47
CA PRO A 344 10.39 9.35 -1.51
C PRO A 344 11.06 10.54 -2.18
N PRO A 345 11.20 11.67 -1.49
CA PRO A 345 11.74 12.87 -2.11
C PRO A 345 13.14 12.53 -2.66
N THR A 346 13.19 12.33 -3.97
CA THR A 346 14.42 12.19 -4.74
C THR A 346 14.93 13.59 -4.97
N GLY A 347 15.75 14.07 -4.03
CA GLY A 347 16.33 15.40 -4.10
C GLY A 347 17.38 15.60 -3.01
N SER A 348 18.14 16.66 -3.13
CA SER A 348 19.07 17.08 -2.09
C SER A 348 18.30 17.39 -0.78
N LEU A 349 18.96 17.31 0.36
CA LEU A 349 18.37 17.66 1.66
C LEU A 349 17.69 19.06 1.64
N GLU A 350 18.24 19.98 0.86
CA GLU A 350 17.70 21.31 0.66
C GLU A 350 16.38 21.35 -0.13
N GLU A 351 16.22 20.49 -1.13
CA GLU A 351 14.98 20.37 -1.89
C GLU A 351 13.87 19.73 -1.06
N ILE A 352 14.19 18.74 -0.26
CA ILE A 352 13.27 18.09 0.67
C ILE A 352 12.80 19.10 1.72
N GLU A 353 13.73 19.85 2.31
CA GLU A 353 13.44 20.88 3.29
C GLU A 353 12.51 21.97 2.71
N LYS A 354 12.79 22.44 1.50
CA LYS A 354 11.95 23.39 0.77
C LYS A 354 10.52 22.88 0.60
N GLN A 355 10.35 21.62 0.13
CA GLN A 355 9.04 21.02 -0.08
C GLN A 355 8.25 20.89 1.22
N VAL A 356 8.89 20.47 2.31
CA VAL A 356 8.26 20.33 3.63
C VAL A 356 7.77 21.70 4.13
N ILE A 357 8.61 22.74 4.04
CA ILE A 357 8.22 24.10 4.45
C ILE A 357 7.06 24.63 3.61
N GLN A 358 7.12 24.50 2.29
CA GLN A 358 6.05 24.95 1.38
C GLN A 358 4.72 24.24 1.68
N ARG A 359 4.75 22.92 1.87
CA ARG A 359 3.56 22.14 2.19
C ARG A 359 2.95 22.56 3.52
N THR A 360 3.77 22.76 4.55
CA THR A 360 3.31 23.18 5.88
C THR A 360 2.69 24.57 5.85
N LEU A 361 3.31 25.52 5.15
CA LEU A 361 2.75 26.87 4.95
C LEU A 361 1.41 26.81 4.22
N LYS A 362 1.30 26.01 3.16
CA LYS A 362 0.06 25.86 2.41
C LYS A 362 -1.07 25.23 3.26
N THR A 363 -0.75 24.23 4.08
CA THR A 363 -1.71 23.57 4.98
C THR A 363 -2.23 24.55 6.05
N HIS A 364 -1.39 25.47 6.52
CA HIS A 364 -1.75 26.48 7.53
C HIS A 364 -2.09 27.85 6.93
N GLN A 365 -2.49 27.88 5.63
CA GLN A 365 -2.97 29.09 4.94
C GLN A 365 -2.01 30.29 5.06
N GLY A 366 -0.69 30.04 5.11
CA GLY A 366 0.34 31.05 5.23
C GLY A 366 0.67 31.52 6.66
N ASP A 367 0.01 30.96 7.69
CA ASP A 367 0.36 31.28 9.08
C ASP A 367 1.73 30.73 9.45
N LYS A 368 2.73 31.63 9.40
CA LYS A 368 4.15 31.31 9.66
C LYS A 368 4.39 30.89 11.12
N LYS A 369 3.57 31.39 12.07
CA LYS A 369 3.70 31.03 13.48
C LYS A 369 3.22 29.61 13.75
N ALA A 370 2.06 29.24 13.19
CA ALA A 370 1.52 27.89 13.26
C ALA A 370 2.45 26.90 12.50
N ALA A 371 2.94 27.27 11.32
CA ALA A 371 3.87 26.47 10.55
C ALA A 371 5.20 26.21 11.29
N ALA A 372 5.79 27.21 11.96
CA ALA A 372 7.01 27.04 12.75
C ALA A 372 6.80 26.08 13.92
N GLN A 373 5.65 26.16 14.58
CA GLN A 373 5.31 25.27 15.69
C GLN A 373 5.16 23.80 15.22
N VAL A 374 4.52 23.59 14.07
CA VAL A 374 4.36 22.25 13.49
C VAL A 374 5.69 21.67 13.01
N LEU A 375 6.58 22.50 12.46
CA LEU A 375 7.92 22.11 12.02
C LEU A 375 8.91 21.93 13.17
N GLY A 376 8.53 22.27 14.39
CA GLY A 376 9.39 22.15 15.58
C GLY A 376 10.62 23.09 15.54
N ILE A 377 10.54 24.21 14.82
CA ILE A 377 11.62 25.19 14.68
C ILE A 377 11.21 26.56 15.19
N ALA A 378 12.19 27.37 15.58
CA ALA A 378 11.93 28.76 15.96
C ALA A 378 11.37 29.56 14.77
N LEU A 379 10.49 30.51 15.05
CA LEU A 379 9.90 31.37 14.01
C LEU A 379 10.96 32.12 13.19
N SER A 380 12.02 32.58 13.85
CA SER A 380 13.21 33.21 13.19
C SER A 380 13.88 32.26 12.20
N THR A 381 14.07 31.00 12.59
CA THR A 381 14.64 29.95 11.74
C THR A 381 13.77 29.66 10.53
N LEU A 382 12.44 29.66 10.70
CA LEU A 382 11.51 29.51 9.58
C LEU A 382 11.63 30.67 8.58
N TYR A 383 11.72 31.90 9.05
CA TYR A 383 11.91 33.07 8.17
C TYR A 383 13.23 32.98 7.40
N GLU A 384 14.34 32.60 8.04
CA GLU A 384 15.62 32.40 7.34
C GLU A 384 15.54 31.32 6.25
N LYS A 385 14.85 30.20 6.55
CA LYS A 385 14.67 29.09 5.59
C LYS A 385 13.76 29.49 4.42
N ILE A 386 12.67 30.21 4.67
CA ILE A 386 11.80 30.77 3.62
C ILE A 386 12.60 31.67 2.67
N LYS A 387 13.44 32.57 3.23
CA LYS A 387 14.29 33.46 2.45
C LYS A 387 15.36 32.70 1.68
N ARG A 388 16.03 31.72 2.32
CA ARG A 388 17.08 30.90 1.71
C ARG A 388 16.56 30.07 0.53
N HIS A 389 15.38 29.46 0.67
CA HIS A 389 14.78 28.63 -0.36
C HIS A 389 13.91 29.38 -1.36
N GLN A 390 13.84 30.72 -1.28
CA GLN A 390 13.03 31.59 -2.15
C GLN A 390 11.58 31.10 -2.25
N ILE A 391 10.97 30.76 -1.12
CA ILE A 391 9.59 30.34 -1.06
C ILE A 391 8.71 31.57 -1.12
N ALA A 392 7.84 31.66 -2.15
CA ALA A 392 6.87 32.71 -2.27
C ALA A 392 5.86 32.68 -1.12
N ASP A 393 5.46 33.85 -0.63
CA ASP A 393 4.47 34.03 0.45
C ASP A 393 3.09 33.50 0.06
#